data_b44f170d99e57ff7a837b04e8395d303
#
_entry.id   b44f170d99e57ff7a837b04e8395d303
#
_cell.length_a   1.000
_cell.length_b   1.000
_cell.length_c   1.000
_cell.angle_alpha   90.00
_cell.angle_beta   90.00
_cell.angle_gamma   90.00
#
_symmetry.space_group_name_H-M   'P 1'
#
loop_
_entity.id
_entity.type
_entity.pdbx_description
1 polymer ?
#
loop_
_entity_poly.entity_id
_entity_poly.type
_entity_poly.pdbx_seq_one_letter_code
_entity_poly.pdbx_strand_id
1 'polypeptide(L)'
;ASLADGIASSDALPDLWESLTTNTQLSAAERFEQLADLVCAPSPVSAPDWLSPQIDSIFALPTVIDIITTLEQTPGDWASRTAHCLRQRSPLMLHVSLEQVRRGRHLSMADDLRMERNIVHHCFNTQHLGRSGITSETVEGIRALAVDKDNAPKWQPARIEEITIEMVEPFFTSPWPDDQHPLANLD
;
A
#
# COMPACT_ATOMS: atom_id res chain seq x y z
N ALA A 1 5.25 -3.87 16.02
CA ALA A 1 6.44 -3.75 16.87
C ALA A 1 7.66 -4.47 16.26
N SER A 2 7.47 -5.50 15.44
CA SER A 2 8.57 -6.26 14.82
C SER A 2 9.21 -5.56 13.60
N LEU A 3 8.71 -4.40 13.19
CA LEU A 3 9.17 -3.65 12.01
C LEU A 3 10.00 -2.41 12.36
N ALA A 4 10.13 -2.10 13.66
CA ALA A 4 10.89 -0.94 14.11
C ALA A 4 11.99 -1.36 15.10
N ASP A 5 13.20 -0.85 14.92
CA ASP A 5 14.32 -1.08 15.80
C ASP A 5 14.25 -0.22 17.06
N GLY A 6 13.47 0.87 17.01
CA GLY A 6 13.27 1.77 18.13
C GLY A 6 11.98 2.59 18.02
N ILE A 7 11.54 3.15 19.12
CA ILE A 7 10.37 4.02 19.22
C ILE A 7 10.77 5.32 19.88
N ALA A 8 10.38 6.45 19.30
CA ALA A 8 10.57 7.77 19.90
C ALA A 8 9.22 8.42 20.22
N SER A 9 9.20 9.25 21.27
CA SER A 9 8.04 10.13 21.51
C SER A 9 7.91 11.13 20.36
N SER A 10 6.67 11.48 19.99
CA SER A 10 6.42 12.55 19.04
C SER A 10 7.04 13.89 19.46
N ASP A 11 7.16 14.13 20.75
CA ASP A 11 7.79 15.35 21.31
C ASP A 11 9.31 15.37 21.09
N ALA A 12 9.94 14.20 20.91
CA ALA A 12 11.37 14.08 20.61
C ALA A 12 11.71 14.23 19.11
N LEU A 13 10.70 14.24 18.22
CA LEU A 13 10.94 14.32 16.77
C LEU A 13 11.70 15.57 16.32
N PRO A 14 11.48 16.78 16.87
CA PRO A 14 12.28 17.97 16.52
C PRO A 14 13.77 17.79 16.84
N ASP A 15 14.10 17.28 18.03
CA ASP A 15 15.46 17.06 18.49
C ASP A 15 16.16 15.97 17.68
N LEU A 16 15.42 14.89 17.36
CA LEU A 16 15.87 13.83 16.45
C LEU A 16 16.20 14.39 15.06
N TRP A 17 15.34 15.23 14.52
CA TRP A 17 15.54 15.84 13.21
C TRP A 17 16.73 16.78 13.20
N GLU A 18 16.88 17.63 14.21
CA GLU A 18 18.03 18.53 14.36
C GLU A 18 19.35 17.76 14.47
N SER A 19 19.39 16.70 15.28
CA SER A 19 20.54 15.83 15.42
C SER A 19 20.94 15.14 14.12
N LEU A 20 19.95 14.64 13.33
CA LEU A 20 20.21 14.01 12.04
C LEU A 20 20.74 15.00 10.98
N THR A 21 20.32 16.26 11.05
CA THR A 21 20.69 17.28 10.05
C THR A 21 22.01 17.98 10.36
N THR A 22 22.40 18.07 11.63
CA THR A 22 23.60 18.81 12.06
C THR A 22 24.90 17.99 11.90
N ASN A 23 24.85 16.67 12.03
CA ASN A 23 26.04 15.80 12.01
C ASN A 23 26.28 15.09 10.66
N THR A 24 26.45 15.87 9.60
CA THR A 24 26.62 15.35 8.23
C THR A 24 27.92 14.56 8.00
N GLN A 25 28.87 14.62 8.93
CA GLN A 25 30.16 13.91 8.82
C GLN A 25 30.14 12.47 9.35
N LEU A 26 29.09 12.09 10.08
CA LEU A 26 28.92 10.76 10.63
C LEU A 26 28.21 9.81 9.67
N SER A 27 28.59 8.55 9.70
CA SER A 27 27.81 7.49 9.02
C SER A 27 26.40 7.35 9.61
N ALA A 28 25.51 6.71 8.89
CA ALA A 28 24.15 6.47 9.35
C ALA A 28 24.13 5.67 10.69
N ALA A 29 25.01 4.69 10.84
CA ALA A 29 25.12 3.89 12.07
C ALA A 29 25.56 4.74 13.28
N GLU A 30 26.61 5.57 13.11
CA GLU A 30 27.09 6.45 14.18
C GLU A 30 26.05 7.50 14.59
N ARG A 31 25.27 8.02 13.63
CA ARG A 31 24.14 8.92 13.95
C ARG A 31 23.06 8.21 14.75
N PHE A 32 22.76 6.97 14.38
CA PHE A 32 21.77 6.18 15.10
C PHE A 32 22.20 5.88 16.53
N GLU A 33 23.48 5.57 16.77
CA GLU A 33 24.01 5.39 18.12
C GLU A 33 23.91 6.66 18.98
N GLN A 34 24.12 7.84 18.40
CA GLN A 34 23.94 9.11 19.12
C GLN A 34 22.48 9.42 19.48
N LEU A 35 21.53 8.83 18.75
CA LEU A 35 20.10 8.99 19.03
C LEU A 35 19.56 7.96 20.03
N ALA A 36 20.41 7.03 20.50
CA ALA A 36 19.97 5.95 21.40
C ALA A 36 19.32 6.47 22.68
N ASP A 37 19.73 7.63 23.18
CA ASP A 37 19.14 8.28 24.37
C ASP A 37 17.74 8.86 24.11
N LEU A 38 17.43 9.20 22.85
CA LEU A 38 16.15 9.75 22.42
C LEU A 38 15.18 8.66 21.90
N VAL A 39 15.73 7.47 21.64
CA VAL A 39 14.98 6.33 21.09
C VAL A 39 14.94 5.22 22.15
N CYS A 40 13.76 4.95 22.64
CA CYS A 40 13.56 3.81 23.55
C CYS A 40 13.54 2.50 22.77
N ALA A 41 14.11 1.44 23.33
CA ALA A 41 13.81 0.10 22.85
C ALA A 41 12.28 -0.10 22.81
N PRO A 42 11.75 -0.74 21.77
CA PRO A 42 10.31 -1.00 21.72
C PRO A 42 9.92 -1.77 22.97
N SER A 43 9.23 -1.08 23.89
CA SER A 43 8.61 -1.75 25.03
C SER A 43 7.69 -2.84 24.45
N PRO A 44 7.55 -4.00 25.08
CA PRO A 44 6.50 -4.94 24.72
C PRO A 44 5.14 -4.32 25.12
N VAL A 45 4.76 -3.29 24.38
CA VAL A 45 3.38 -2.86 24.34
C VAL A 45 2.62 -4.10 23.89
N SER A 46 1.61 -4.51 24.64
CA SER A 46 0.71 -5.57 24.19
C SER A 46 0.38 -5.28 22.73
N ALA A 47 0.67 -6.25 21.86
CA ALA A 47 0.45 -6.07 20.44
C ALA A 47 -0.95 -5.49 20.25
N PRO A 48 -1.11 -4.37 19.56
CA PRO A 48 -2.45 -3.83 19.34
C PRO A 48 -3.34 -4.93 18.77
N ASP A 49 -4.62 -4.95 19.09
CA ASP A 49 -5.56 -5.98 18.64
C ASP A 49 -5.54 -6.23 17.11
N TRP A 50 -5.05 -5.23 16.35
CA TRP A 50 -4.85 -5.33 14.89
C TRP A 50 -3.56 -6.06 14.49
N LEU A 51 -2.67 -6.42 15.39
CA LEU A 51 -1.45 -7.23 15.19
C LEU A 51 -1.67 -8.67 15.68
N SER A 52 -2.83 -9.25 15.36
CA SER A 52 -3.13 -10.62 15.76
C SER A 52 -2.65 -11.62 14.69
N PRO A 53 -2.25 -12.85 15.06
CA PRO A 53 -1.94 -13.92 14.11
C PRO A 53 -3.07 -14.21 13.12
N GLN A 54 -4.30 -13.84 13.47
CA GLN A 54 -5.47 -13.94 12.63
C GLN A 54 -5.39 -13.04 11.39
N ILE A 55 -4.79 -11.83 11.51
CA ILE A 55 -4.57 -10.93 10.39
C ILE A 55 -3.63 -11.56 9.38
N ASP A 56 -2.49 -12.05 9.85
CA ASP A 56 -1.50 -12.69 8.99
C ASP A 56 -2.11 -13.88 8.24
N SER A 57 -2.89 -14.73 8.91
CA SER A 57 -3.51 -15.90 8.30
C SER A 57 -4.55 -15.53 7.24
N ILE A 58 -5.36 -14.50 7.46
CA ILE A 58 -6.41 -14.08 6.53
C ILE A 58 -5.80 -13.36 5.31
N PHE A 59 -4.88 -12.40 5.54
CA PHE A 59 -4.29 -11.65 4.44
C PHE A 59 -3.21 -12.41 3.66
N ALA A 60 -2.79 -13.59 4.14
CA ALA A 60 -1.97 -14.54 3.37
C ALA A 60 -2.77 -15.37 2.35
N LEU A 61 -4.10 -15.34 2.39
CA LEU A 61 -4.95 -16.10 1.47
C LEU A 61 -4.73 -15.70 0.01
N PRO A 62 -4.92 -16.63 -0.94
CA PRO A 62 -4.47 -16.47 -2.31
C PRO A 62 -5.23 -15.42 -3.13
N THR A 63 -6.49 -15.12 -2.81
CA THR A 63 -7.28 -14.17 -3.59
C THR A 63 -7.99 -13.12 -2.72
N VAL A 64 -8.34 -12.00 -3.32
CA VAL A 64 -9.17 -10.96 -2.67
C VAL A 64 -10.51 -11.54 -2.24
N ILE A 65 -11.08 -12.43 -3.04
CA ILE A 65 -12.34 -13.10 -2.73
C ILE A 65 -12.21 -13.97 -1.49
N ASP A 66 -11.13 -14.78 -1.40
CA ASP A 66 -10.88 -15.63 -0.23
C ASP A 66 -10.70 -14.78 1.05
N ILE A 67 -9.93 -13.70 0.95
CA ILE A 67 -9.70 -12.77 2.05
C ILE A 67 -11.03 -12.21 2.56
N ILE A 68 -11.85 -11.65 1.67
CA ILE A 68 -13.11 -11.01 2.05
C ILE A 68 -14.12 -12.03 2.56
N THR A 69 -14.25 -13.19 1.90
CA THR A 69 -15.17 -14.25 2.34
C THR A 69 -14.79 -14.77 3.73
N THR A 70 -13.48 -14.93 3.98
CA THR A 70 -13.00 -15.37 5.30
C THR A 70 -13.26 -14.31 6.37
N LEU A 71 -13.05 -13.02 6.06
CA LEU A 71 -13.39 -11.94 6.97
C LEU A 71 -14.88 -11.90 7.30
N GLU A 72 -15.75 -12.10 6.31
CA GLU A 72 -17.21 -12.13 6.49
C GLU A 72 -17.68 -13.31 7.36
N GLN A 73 -16.95 -14.42 7.33
CA GLN A 73 -17.22 -15.61 8.13
C GLN A 73 -16.55 -15.59 9.52
N THR A 74 -15.60 -14.68 9.73
CA THR A 74 -14.86 -14.57 10.98
C THR A 74 -15.66 -13.78 12.00
N PRO A 75 -15.94 -14.33 13.20
CA PRO A 75 -16.64 -13.61 14.26
C PRO A 75 -15.81 -12.43 14.79
N GLY A 76 -16.47 -11.33 15.10
CA GLY A 76 -15.89 -10.18 15.78
C GLY A 76 -15.94 -8.88 14.97
N ASP A 77 -15.94 -7.78 15.70
CA ASP A 77 -16.11 -6.43 15.14
C ASP A 77 -15.00 -6.04 14.16
N TRP A 78 -13.78 -6.47 14.42
CA TRP A 78 -12.64 -6.18 13.54
C TRP A 78 -12.85 -6.78 12.15
N ALA A 79 -13.16 -8.07 12.07
CA ALA A 79 -13.32 -8.78 10.80
C ALA A 79 -14.51 -8.21 10.01
N SER A 80 -15.64 -7.99 10.67
CA SER A 80 -16.83 -7.42 10.06
C SER A 80 -16.57 -6.01 9.50
N ARG A 81 -15.94 -5.12 10.28
CA ARG A 81 -15.58 -3.76 9.82
C ARG A 81 -14.57 -3.78 8.68
N THR A 82 -13.61 -4.70 8.72
CA THR A 82 -12.59 -4.83 7.68
C THR A 82 -13.23 -5.31 6.38
N ALA A 83 -14.06 -6.34 6.42
CA ALA A 83 -14.80 -6.82 5.24
C ALA A 83 -15.66 -5.71 4.62
N HIS A 84 -16.42 -4.99 5.46
CA HIS A 84 -17.25 -3.87 5.02
C HIS A 84 -16.41 -2.77 4.36
N CYS A 85 -15.27 -2.41 4.96
CA CYS A 85 -14.35 -1.42 4.40
C CYS A 85 -13.82 -1.86 3.02
N LEU A 86 -13.39 -3.11 2.88
CA LEU A 86 -12.89 -3.65 1.61
C LEU A 86 -13.97 -3.66 0.53
N ARG A 87 -15.19 -4.04 0.86
CA ARG A 87 -16.33 -4.04 -0.09
C ARG A 87 -16.68 -2.64 -0.63
N GLN A 88 -16.27 -1.58 0.04
CA GLN A 88 -16.47 -0.19 -0.42
C GLN A 88 -15.34 0.32 -1.32
N ARG A 89 -14.22 -0.39 -1.38
CA ARG A 89 -13.08 0.01 -2.22
C ARG A 89 -13.27 -0.43 -3.67
N SER A 90 -12.47 0.16 -4.57
CA SER A 90 -12.45 -0.27 -5.97
C SER A 90 -12.12 -1.77 -6.05
N PRO A 91 -13.01 -2.60 -6.60
CA PRO A 91 -12.74 -4.03 -6.78
C PRO A 91 -11.46 -4.28 -7.57
N LEU A 92 -11.24 -3.54 -8.65
CA LEU A 92 -10.04 -3.64 -9.47
C LEU A 92 -8.77 -3.32 -8.68
N MET A 93 -8.77 -2.20 -7.93
CA MET A 93 -7.59 -1.77 -7.18
C MET A 93 -7.29 -2.66 -5.98
N LEU A 94 -8.26 -3.36 -5.40
CA LEU A 94 -7.99 -4.38 -4.38
C LEU A 94 -7.14 -5.53 -4.96
N HIS A 95 -7.45 -6.01 -6.16
CA HIS A 95 -6.67 -7.05 -6.83
C HIS A 95 -5.28 -6.55 -7.23
N VAL A 96 -5.18 -5.35 -7.79
CA VAL A 96 -3.89 -4.73 -8.13
C VAL A 96 -3.03 -4.58 -6.88
N SER A 97 -3.58 -4.08 -5.76
CA SER A 97 -2.83 -3.91 -4.51
C SER A 97 -2.34 -5.23 -3.92
N LEU A 98 -3.17 -6.28 -3.95
CA LEU A 98 -2.75 -7.60 -3.47
C LEU A 98 -1.59 -8.15 -4.31
N GLU A 99 -1.66 -8.01 -5.62
CA GLU A 99 -0.63 -8.46 -6.55
C GLU A 99 0.66 -7.63 -6.39
N GLN A 100 0.55 -6.30 -6.23
CA GLN A 100 1.67 -5.41 -5.94
C GLN A 100 2.45 -5.85 -4.70
N VAL A 101 1.78 -6.07 -3.58
CA VAL A 101 2.43 -6.51 -2.33
C VAL A 101 3.14 -7.86 -2.51
N ARG A 102 2.58 -8.77 -3.30
CA ARG A 102 3.20 -10.08 -3.58
C ARG A 102 4.45 -9.97 -4.41
N ARG A 103 4.39 -9.21 -5.50
CA ARG A 103 5.55 -8.98 -6.38
C ARG A 103 6.66 -8.24 -5.66
N GLY A 104 6.32 -7.17 -4.92
CA GLY A 104 7.27 -6.34 -4.18
C GLY A 104 8.13 -7.11 -3.17
N ARG A 105 7.62 -8.22 -2.60
CA ARG A 105 8.40 -9.08 -1.69
C ARG A 105 9.69 -9.65 -2.28
N HIS A 106 9.78 -9.72 -3.59
CA HIS A 106 10.88 -10.36 -4.32
C HIS A 106 11.69 -9.39 -5.17
N LEU A 107 11.33 -8.12 -5.16
CA LEU A 107 11.97 -7.07 -5.95
C LEU A 107 13.05 -6.34 -5.15
N SER A 108 14.02 -5.77 -5.86
CA SER A 108 14.86 -4.73 -5.31
C SER A 108 14.05 -3.46 -5.05
N MET A 109 14.56 -2.56 -4.22
CA MET A 109 13.90 -1.25 -4.00
C MET A 109 13.70 -0.49 -5.32
N ALA A 110 14.70 -0.51 -6.19
CA ALA A 110 14.64 0.16 -7.49
C ALA A 110 13.56 -0.45 -8.40
N ASP A 111 13.45 -1.78 -8.45
CA ASP A 111 12.45 -2.47 -9.27
C ASP A 111 11.04 -2.32 -8.69
N ASP A 112 10.90 -2.28 -7.37
CA ASP A 112 9.62 -2.02 -6.72
C ASP A 112 9.12 -0.61 -7.06
N LEU A 113 9.98 0.40 -6.99
CA LEU A 113 9.65 1.77 -7.40
C LEU A 113 9.30 1.88 -8.90
N ARG A 114 9.98 1.11 -9.77
CA ARG A 114 9.62 1.01 -11.19
C ARG A 114 8.23 0.39 -11.38
N MET A 115 7.95 -0.69 -10.68
CA MET A 115 6.63 -1.32 -10.69
C MET A 115 5.54 -0.35 -10.20
N GLU A 116 5.75 0.35 -9.09
CA GLU A 116 4.82 1.36 -8.59
C GLU A 116 4.58 2.48 -9.62
N ARG A 117 5.65 2.93 -10.29
CA ARG A 117 5.54 3.95 -11.34
C ARG A 117 4.67 3.49 -12.51
N ASN A 118 4.76 2.20 -12.89
CA ASN A 118 3.90 1.59 -13.91
C ASN A 118 2.44 1.56 -13.45
N ILE A 119 2.19 1.10 -12.23
CA ILE A 119 0.85 1.05 -11.63
C ILE A 119 0.22 2.44 -11.62
N VAL A 120 0.94 3.47 -11.17
CA VAL A 120 0.45 4.86 -11.16
C VAL A 120 0.09 5.34 -12.56
N HIS A 121 0.89 5.01 -13.58
CA HIS A 121 0.54 5.35 -14.96
C HIS A 121 -0.81 4.72 -15.36
N HIS A 122 -0.96 3.43 -15.12
CA HIS A 122 -2.16 2.69 -15.49
C HIS A 122 -3.39 3.08 -14.65
N CYS A 123 -3.24 3.61 -13.44
CA CYS A 123 -4.35 4.15 -12.66
C CYS A 123 -5.12 5.26 -13.40
N PHE A 124 -4.44 6.03 -14.24
CA PHE A 124 -5.04 7.10 -15.05
C PHE A 124 -5.23 6.71 -16.52
N ASN A 125 -4.57 5.64 -16.98
CA ASN A 125 -4.53 5.21 -18.38
C ASN A 125 -4.97 3.74 -18.51
N THR A 126 -6.22 3.46 -18.18
CA THR A 126 -6.83 2.11 -18.22
C THR A 126 -7.34 1.76 -19.61
N GLN A 127 -6.55 2.01 -20.66
CA GLN A 127 -6.94 1.79 -22.06
C GLN A 127 -7.31 0.33 -22.34
N HIS A 128 -6.64 -0.63 -21.70
CA HIS A 128 -6.93 -2.05 -21.79
C HIS A 128 -8.34 -2.44 -21.29
N LEU A 129 -8.98 -1.55 -20.53
CA LEU A 129 -10.37 -1.69 -20.06
C LEU A 129 -11.37 -0.86 -20.90
N GLY A 130 -10.93 -0.30 -22.04
CA GLY A 130 -11.73 0.55 -22.89
C GLY A 130 -12.08 1.92 -22.30
N ARG A 131 -11.35 2.36 -21.28
CA ARG A 131 -11.57 3.64 -20.58
C ARG A 131 -10.23 4.28 -20.18
N SER A 132 -10.22 5.59 -19.99
CA SER A 132 -9.01 6.33 -19.63
C SER A 132 -9.36 7.73 -19.12
N GLY A 133 -8.43 8.39 -18.46
CA GLY A 133 -8.59 9.75 -17.96
C GLY A 133 -9.81 9.88 -17.03
N ILE A 134 -10.77 10.68 -17.43
CA ILE A 134 -11.98 10.98 -16.63
C ILE A 134 -12.88 9.76 -16.34
N THR A 135 -12.72 8.67 -17.07
CA THR A 135 -13.46 7.42 -16.86
C THR A 135 -12.65 6.36 -16.11
N SER A 136 -11.46 6.71 -15.62
CA SER A 136 -10.62 5.81 -14.83
C SER A 136 -11.14 5.64 -13.40
N GLU A 137 -10.78 4.51 -12.78
CA GLU A 137 -11.08 4.24 -11.36
C GLU A 137 -10.61 5.36 -10.43
N THR A 138 -9.40 5.87 -10.69
CA THR A 138 -8.79 6.93 -9.88
C THR A 138 -9.62 8.20 -9.91
N VAL A 139 -10.06 8.63 -11.11
CA VAL A 139 -10.87 9.85 -11.25
C VAL A 139 -12.25 9.67 -10.64
N GLU A 140 -12.87 8.49 -10.77
CA GLU A 140 -14.12 8.20 -10.08
C GLU A 140 -13.99 8.26 -8.55
N GLY A 141 -12.89 7.70 -8.01
CA GLY A 141 -12.60 7.82 -6.57
C GLY A 141 -12.43 9.27 -6.12
N ILE A 142 -11.71 10.08 -6.90
CA ILE A 142 -11.55 11.52 -6.65
C ILE A 142 -12.90 12.25 -6.72
N ARG A 143 -13.73 11.95 -7.73
CA ARG A 143 -15.06 12.52 -7.85
C ARG A 143 -15.88 12.28 -6.58
N ALA A 144 -15.99 11.03 -6.18
CA ALA A 144 -16.82 10.65 -5.03
C ALA A 144 -16.33 11.22 -3.70
N LEU A 145 -14.99 11.30 -3.51
CA LEU A 145 -14.40 11.72 -2.25
C LEU A 145 -14.20 13.24 -2.14
N ALA A 146 -13.72 13.88 -3.21
CA ALA A 146 -13.22 15.26 -3.15
C ALA A 146 -14.08 16.26 -3.93
N VAL A 147 -14.69 15.86 -5.04
CA VAL A 147 -15.49 16.76 -5.89
C VAL A 147 -16.94 16.79 -5.43
N ASP A 148 -17.66 15.68 -5.60
CA ASP A 148 -19.07 15.58 -5.25
C ASP A 148 -19.29 15.33 -3.74
N LYS A 149 -18.29 14.72 -3.09
CA LYS A 149 -18.29 14.39 -1.65
C LYS A 149 -19.47 13.50 -1.23
N ASP A 150 -20.00 12.73 -2.19
CA ASP A 150 -21.11 11.81 -1.97
C ASP A 150 -20.66 10.49 -1.31
N ASN A 151 -19.34 10.21 -1.30
CA ASN A 151 -18.73 8.97 -0.82
C ASN A 151 -19.35 7.72 -1.44
N ALA A 152 -19.91 7.84 -2.64
CA ALA A 152 -20.58 6.78 -3.37
C ALA A 152 -19.94 6.55 -4.75
N PRO A 153 -18.71 6.01 -4.81
CA PRO A 153 -18.02 5.75 -6.06
C PRO A 153 -18.76 4.67 -6.87
N LYS A 154 -18.80 4.87 -8.18
CA LYS A 154 -19.41 3.94 -9.14
C LYS A 154 -18.29 3.15 -9.83
N TRP A 155 -17.78 2.15 -9.12
CA TRP A 155 -16.68 1.32 -9.62
C TRP A 155 -17.07 0.52 -10.86
N GLN A 156 -16.10 0.26 -11.74
CA GLN A 156 -16.27 -0.57 -12.94
C GLN A 156 -15.04 -1.47 -13.14
N PRO A 157 -15.17 -2.80 -12.97
CA PRO A 157 -16.37 -3.55 -12.54
C PRO A 157 -16.83 -3.17 -11.13
N ALA A 158 -18.13 -3.34 -10.88
CA ALA A 158 -18.74 -2.97 -9.60
C ALA A 158 -18.49 -4.00 -8.49
N ARG A 159 -18.18 -5.25 -8.88
CA ARG A 159 -18.07 -6.38 -7.96
C ARG A 159 -16.68 -7.01 -8.02
N ILE A 160 -16.21 -7.48 -6.87
CA ILE A 160 -14.90 -8.12 -6.73
C ILE A 160 -14.82 -9.40 -7.57
N GLU A 161 -15.94 -10.12 -7.67
CA GLU A 161 -16.05 -11.38 -8.38
C GLU A 161 -15.97 -11.22 -9.92
N GLU A 162 -16.09 -10.00 -10.42
CA GLU A 162 -16.04 -9.67 -11.86
C GLU A 162 -14.62 -9.38 -12.35
N ILE A 163 -13.65 -9.27 -11.43
CA ILE A 163 -12.25 -8.95 -11.77
C ILE A 163 -11.55 -10.21 -12.28
N THR A 164 -10.94 -10.10 -13.45
CA THR A 164 -10.13 -11.14 -14.06
C THR A 164 -8.65 -10.78 -14.06
N ILE A 165 -7.79 -11.77 -14.27
CA ILE A 165 -6.34 -11.54 -14.32
C ILE A 165 -5.95 -10.63 -15.49
N GLU A 166 -6.65 -10.70 -16.62
CA GLU A 166 -6.43 -9.87 -17.81
C GLU A 166 -6.73 -8.39 -17.54
N MET A 167 -7.56 -8.09 -16.54
CA MET A 167 -7.81 -6.70 -16.10
C MET A 167 -6.70 -6.19 -15.18
N VAL A 168 -6.02 -7.07 -14.46
CA VAL A 168 -5.02 -6.73 -13.43
C VAL A 168 -3.61 -6.70 -13.99
N GLU A 169 -3.23 -7.72 -14.78
CA GLU A 169 -1.86 -7.91 -15.28
C GLU A 169 -1.28 -6.69 -16.02
N PRO A 170 -2.04 -5.96 -16.85
CA PRO A 170 -1.50 -4.79 -17.54
C PRO A 170 -1.00 -3.67 -16.63
N PHE A 171 -1.46 -3.58 -15.37
CA PHE A 171 -0.96 -2.59 -14.41
C PHE A 171 0.54 -2.77 -14.09
N PHE A 172 1.05 -3.98 -14.26
CA PHE A 172 2.44 -4.36 -13.97
C PHE A 172 3.34 -4.33 -15.20
N THR A 173 2.79 -4.02 -16.36
CA THR A 173 3.55 -3.90 -17.61
C THR A 173 4.02 -2.46 -17.78
N SER A 174 5.31 -2.27 -18.06
CA SER A 174 5.84 -0.94 -18.36
C SER A 174 5.20 -0.36 -19.63
N PRO A 175 4.63 0.85 -19.59
CA PRO A 175 4.17 1.55 -20.80
C PRO A 175 5.32 2.21 -21.56
N TRP A 176 6.54 2.17 -21.03
CA TRP A 176 7.74 2.72 -21.62
C TRP A 176 8.72 1.64 -22.05
N PRO A 177 9.53 1.85 -23.09
CA PRO A 177 10.76 1.07 -23.29
C PRO A 177 11.67 1.18 -22.06
N ASP A 178 12.49 0.15 -21.80
CA ASP A 178 13.31 0.08 -20.58
C ASP A 178 14.25 1.29 -20.42
N ASP A 179 14.85 1.76 -21.52
CA ASP A 179 15.74 2.91 -21.56
C ASP A 179 15.02 4.27 -21.41
N GLN A 180 13.71 4.29 -21.56
CA GLN A 180 12.85 5.49 -21.45
C GLN A 180 11.98 5.49 -20.18
N HIS A 181 12.09 4.47 -19.36
CA HIS A 181 11.38 4.44 -18.10
C HIS A 181 11.80 5.63 -17.23
N PRO A 182 10.88 6.41 -16.61
CA PRO A 182 11.23 7.58 -15.79
C PRO A 182 12.24 7.31 -14.67
N LEU A 183 12.34 6.04 -14.23
CA LEU A 183 13.27 5.57 -13.20
C LEU A 183 14.29 4.58 -13.79
N ALA A 184 14.65 4.68 -15.07
CA ALA A 184 15.61 3.78 -15.73
C ALA A 184 16.99 3.78 -15.03
N ASN A 185 17.43 4.94 -14.53
CA ASN A 185 18.74 5.13 -13.89
C ASN A 185 18.71 4.99 -12.36
N LEU A 186 17.67 4.43 -11.78
CA LEU A 186 17.59 4.19 -10.35
C LEU A 186 18.31 2.88 -10.03
N ASP A 187 19.32 2.93 -9.15
CA ASP A 187 20.12 1.80 -8.67
C ASP A 187 19.59 1.26 -7.32
#